data_360a0261d8e98e5114003712d0f83631
#
_entry.id   360a0261d8e98e5114003712d0f83631
#
_cell.length_a   1.000
_cell.length_b   1.000
_cell.length_c   1.000
_cell.angle_alpha   90.00
_cell.angle_beta   90.00
_cell.angle_gamma   90.00
#
_symmetry.space_group_name_H-M   'P 1'
#
loop_
_entity.id
_entity.type
_entity.pdbx_description
1 polymer ?
#
loop_
_entity_poly.entity_id
_entity_poly.type
_entity_poly.pdbx_seq_one_letter_code
_entity_poly.pdbx_strand_id
1 'polypeptide(L)'
;MGRIRLALRLGLFQLSLGILGVLILGLLNRLLIQDIQLPAVLAALAVGGQQLMGFTRAWFGHRSDRIPPSRLRRTPFIVISSLAIALLFGVACQLVLRLATSMETSGGDLDALLIGLLILVFVAIGTAIAAGGTAFSALIADRTTEAERPRVLSVVWGMRLLGVLLGSVLVNQVFGSACAADASRTAVLAGLQRLSVVTPFVLLGLGVASVFGVERRTTDLIAPVGSPPPDVPQRLALPQLLLKLRSIPQAGRFLGVLCLFTFSMFLNDAVLEPYGAAVFGMSVCATTSLNVLIALGFFGGLGLSGFWLIERVGNIRTARVGAVLAALALMLMLWAGADQSIPLLRAAVGLFGLSLGVCMNACLTLMFSFVEPGRTGFLLGIWGAGYAYSCGLATISGGGLLTLFQAWNGGDLFGAYGGVFALQMVCFLGAALMTHRLDVVGFREKVKTRFCEVMEMAVD
;
A
#
# COMPACT_ATOMS: atom_id res chain seq x y z
N MET A 1 20.68 18.98 -4.62
CA MET A 1 19.23 18.94 -4.95
C MET A 1 18.48 19.16 -3.65
N GLY A 2 17.55 20.14 -3.56
CA GLY A 2 16.84 20.41 -2.30
C GLY A 2 16.03 19.16 -1.86
N ARG A 3 15.96 18.91 -0.56
CA ARG A 3 15.29 17.75 0.05
C ARG A 3 13.85 17.54 -0.46
N ILE A 4 13.11 18.64 -0.59
CA ILE A 4 11.72 18.62 -1.10
C ILE A 4 11.68 18.20 -2.58
N ARG A 5 12.60 18.66 -3.41
CA ARG A 5 12.68 18.26 -4.82
C ARG A 5 12.95 16.76 -4.97
N LEU A 6 13.79 16.19 -4.10
CA LEU A 6 14.02 14.74 -4.08
C LEU A 6 12.74 13.98 -3.70
N ALA A 7 12.05 14.43 -2.64
CA ALA A 7 10.80 13.81 -2.19
C ALA A 7 9.71 13.88 -3.26
N LEU A 8 9.53 15.03 -3.93
CA LEU A 8 8.57 15.20 -5.02
C LEU A 8 8.90 14.30 -6.21
N ARG A 9 10.18 14.20 -6.61
CA ARG A 9 10.59 13.32 -7.70
C ARG A 9 10.32 11.86 -7.38
N LEU A 10 10.77 11.40 -6.22
CA LEU A 10 10.47 10.03 -5.75
C LEU A 10 8.97 9.79 -5.67
N GLY A 11 8.21 10.80 -5.21
CA GLY A 11 6.76 10.74 -5.12
C GLY A 11 6.04 10.47 -6.45
N LEU A 12 6.63 10.78 -7.61
CA LEU A 12 6.03 10.49 -8.93
C LEU A 12 5.77 9.00 -9.14
N PHE A 13 6.63 8.11 -8.60
CA PHE A 13 6.36 6.67 -8.64
C PHE A 13 5.13 6.29 -7.82
N GLN A 14 4.98 6.84 -6.63
CA GLN A 14 3.79 6.60 -5.81
C GLN A 14 2.53 7.24 -6.40
N LEU A 15 2.66 8.39 -7.05
CA LEU A 15 1.58 9.03 -7.79
C LEU A 15 1.08 8.12 -8.93
N SER A 16 2.00 7.50 -9.70
CA SER A 16 1.61 6.53 -10.74
C SER A 16 0.88 5.32 -10.17
N LEU A 17 1.31 4.80 -9.00
CA LEU A 17 0.63 3.71 -8.32
C LEU A 17 -0.73 4.13 -7.73
N GLY A 18 -0.89 5.40 -7.35
CA GLY A 18 -2.19 5.97 -6.93
C GLY A 18 -3.18 5.99 -8.08
N ILE A 19 -2.78 6.49 -9.26
CA ILE A 19 -3.58 6.47 -10.49
C ILE A 19 -3.97 5.03 -10.84
N LEU A 20 -2.99 4.12 -10.89
CA LEU A 20 -3.22 2.70 -11.18
C LEU A 20 -4.23 2.07 -10.22
N GLY A 21 -4.14 2.38 -8.92
CA GLY A 21 -5.04 1.86 -7.90
C GLY A 21 -6.51 2.18 -8.19
N VAL A 22 -6.82 3.43 -8.54
CA VAL A 22 -8.19 3.85 -8.91
C VAL A 22 -8.67 3.16 -10.17
N LEU A 23 -7.79 3.03 -11.16
CA LEU A 23 -8.16 2.40 -12.43
C LEU A 23 -8.44 0.91 -12.28
N ILE A 24 -7.67 0.20 -11.44
CA ILE A 24 -7.88 -1.24 -11.22
C ILE A 24 -9.03 -1.47 -10.22
N LEU A 25 -8.94 -0.90 -9.02
CA LEU A 25 -9.88 -1.20 -7.93
C LEU A 25 -11.21 -0.48 -8.11
N GLY A 26 -11.19 0.73 -8.67
CA GLY A 26 -12.40 1.50 -8.95
C GLY A 26 -13.02 1.10 -10.28
N LEU A 27 -12.34 1.42 -11.38
CA LEU A 27 -12.92 1.31 -12.72
C LEU A 27 -13.04 -0.13 -13.23
N LEU A 28 -11.89 -0.86 -13.32
CA LEU A 28 -11.92 -2.22 -13.92
C LEU A 28 -12.73 -3.19 -13.06
N ASN A 29 -12.65 -3.10 -11.73
CA ASN A 29 -13.46 -3.94 -10.85
C ASN A 29 -14.97 -3.68 -11.04
N ARG A 30 -15.38 -2.40 -11.16
CA ARG A 30 -16.76 -2.05 -11.45
C ARG A 30 -17.23 -2.60 -12.81
N LEU A 31 -16.43 -2.41 -13.87
CA LEU A 31 -16.75 -2.91 -15.21
C LEU A 31 -16.92 -4.42 -15.23
N LEU A 32 -16.03 -5.16 -14.53
CA LEU A 32 -16.10 -6.62 -14.42
C LEU A 32 -17.41 -7.08 -13.75
N ILE A 33 -17.83 -6.41 -12.67
CA ILE A 33 -19.00 -6.84 -11.89
C ILE A 33 -20.31 -6.33 -12.52
N GLN A 34 -20.39 -5.05 -12.90
CA GLN A 34 -21.64 -4.43 -13.31
C GLN A 34 -21.92 -4.55 -14.81
N ASP A 35 -20.91 -4.32 -15.66
CA ASP A 35 -21.09 -4.29 -17.11
C ASP A 35 -20.89 -5.67 -17.76
N ILE A 36 -19.95 -6.47 -17.24
CA ILE A 36 -19.64 -7.81 -17.71
C ILE A 36 -20.39 -8.87 -16.91
N GLN A 37 -20.99 -8.49 -15.76
CA GLN A 37 -21.73 -9.40 -14.86
C GLN A 37 -20.88 -10.62 -14.40
N LEU A 38 -19.56 -10.45 -14.31
CA LEU A 38 -18.67 -11.48 -13.79
C LEU A 38 -19.04 -11.76 -12.33
N PRO A 39 -19.14 -13.04 -11.91
CA PRO A 39 -19.35 -13.37 -10.50
C PRO A 39 -18.35 -12.63 -9.61
N ALA A 40 -18.85 -11.97 -8.55
CA ALA A 40 -18.05 -11.10 -7.70
C ALA A 40 -16.80 -11.80 -7.12
N VAL A 41 -16.87 -13.11 -6.87
CA VAL A 41 -15.75 -13.95 -6.44
C VAL A 41 -14.63 -13.98 -7.49
N LEU A 42 -14.97 -14.12 -8.77
CA LEU A 42 -14.00 -14.15 -9.87
C LEU A 42 -13.40 -12.77 -10.10
N ALA A 43 -14.20 -11.71 -10.02
CA ALA A 43 -13.71 -10.34 -10.09
C ALA A 43 -12.76 -10.02 -8.92
N ALA A 44 -13.13 -10.40 -7.71
CA ALA A 44 -12.28 -10.24 -6.52
C ALA A 44 -10.98 -11.07 -6.61
N LEU A 45 -11.03 -12.28 -7.15
CA LEU A 45 -9.85 -13.12 -7.37
C LEU A 45 -8.93 -12.49 -8.43
N ALA A 46 -9.49 -11.98 -9.52
CA ALA A 46 -8.73 -11.30 -10.55
C ALA A 46 -8.03 -10.07 -9.99
N VAL A 47 -8.78 -9.13 -9.44
CA VAL A 47 -8.25 -7.84 -8.95
C VAL A 47 -7.42 -8.01 -7.67
N GLY A 48 -7.85 -8.89 -6.76
CA GLY A 48 -7.16 -9.18 -5.50
C GLY A 48 -5.90 -10.04 -5.66
N GLY A 49 -5.78 -10.80 -6.74
CA GLY A 49 -4.63 -11.65 -7.04
C GLY A 49 -3.29 -10.90 -7.06
N GLN A 50 -3.31 -9.61 -7.40
CA GLN A 50 -2.12 -8.76 -7.32
C GLN A 50 -1.52 -8.65 -5.91
N GLN A 51 -2.33 -8.73 -4.85
CA GLN A 51 -1.86 -8.61 -3.46
C GLN A 51 -1.22 -9.91 -2.97
N LEU A 52 -1.60 -11.06 -3.53
CA LEU A 52 -1.01 -12.37 -3.20
C LEU A 52 0.49 -12.42 -3.54
N MET A 53 0.95 -11.59 -4.46
CA MET A 53 2.36 -11.52 -4.86
C MET A 53 3.26 -10.78 -3.85
N GLY A 54 2.73 -10.42 -2.68
CA GLY A 54 3.49 -9.77 -1.61
C GLY A 54 4.77 -10.52 -1.20
N PHE A 55 4.80 -11.86 -1.23
CA PHE A 55 5.98 -12.67 -0.90
C PHE A 55 7.16 -12.44 -1.85
N THR A 56 6.90 -12.07 -3.12
CA THR A 56 7.96 -11.81 -4.10
C THR A 56 8.80 -10.58 -3.75
N ARG A 57 8.29 -9.68 -2.89
CA ARG A 57 9.00 -8.48 -2.42
C ARG A 57 10.34 -8.82 -1.77
N ALA A 58 10.39 -9.85 -0.92
CA ALA A 58 11.62 -10.29 -0.28
C ALA A 58 12.65 -10.78 -1.30
N TRP A 59 12.21 -11.51 -2.33
CA TRP A 59 13.07 -12.01 -3.40
C TRP A 59 13.65 -10.87 -4.25
N PHE A 60 12.80 -9.94 -4.70
CA PHE A 60 13.26 -8.78 -5.47
C PHE A 60 14.16 -7.86 -4.65
N GLY A 61 13.86 -7.67 -3.37
CA GLY A 61 14.71 -6.93 -2.45
C GLY A 61 16.10 -7.54 -2.33
N HIS A 62 16.16 -8.84 -2.05
CA HIS A 62 17.42 -9.58 -2.00
C HIS A 62 18.18 -9.53 -3.32
N ARG A 63 17.49 -9.69 -4.46
CA ARG A 63 18.14 -9.62 -5.77
C ARG A 63 18.74 -8.25 -6.04
N SER A 64 18.04 -7.18 -5.68
CA SER A 64 18.53 -5.81 -5.86
C SER A 64 19.71 -5.47 -4.93
N ASP A 65 19.77 -6.08 -3.73
CA ASP A 65 20.89 -5.91 -2.79
C ASP A 65 22.19 -6.56 -3.29
N ARG A 66 22.09 -7.61 -4.12
CA ARG A 66 23.24 -8.32 -4.70
C ARG A 66 23.96 -7.56 -5.81
N ILE A 67 23.37 -6.51 -6.36
CA ILE A 67 24.00 -5.72 -7.42
C ILE A 67 25.07 -4.83 -6.79
N PRO A 68 26.30 -4.82 -7.34
CA PRO A 68 27.39 -4.01 -6.79
C PRO A 68 27.05 -2.52 -6.74
N PRO A 69 27.52 -1.77 -5.74
CA PRO A 69 27.27 -0.32 -5.60
C PRO A 69 27.84 0.53 -6.76
N SER A 70 28.79 0.00 -7.52
CA SER A 70 29.33 0.63 -8.73
C SER A 70 28.32 0.68 -9.89
N ARG A 71 27.22 -0.08 -9.81
CA ARG A 71 26.14 -0.10 -10.80
C ARG A 71 24.85 0.46 -10.20
N LEU A 72 23.90 0.83 -11.06
CA LEU A 72 22.56 1.19 -10.63
C LEU A 72 21.86 -0.07 -10.07
N ARG A 73 21.56 -0.08 -8.77
CA ARG A 73 20.98 -1.24 -8.07
C ARG A 73 19.46 -1.22 -8.06
N ARG A 74 18.87 -0.04 -7.93
CA ARG A 74 17.43 0.15 -7.69
C ARG A 74 16.71 0.62 -8.93
N THR A 75 17.29 1.57 -9.66
CA THR A 75 16.69 2.18 -10.86
C THR A 75 16.24 1.16 -11.90
N PRO A 76 17.03 0.13 -12.28
CA PRO A 76 16.57 -0.83 -13.28
C PRO A 76 15.30 -1.57 -12.89
N PHE A 77 15.18 -1.97 -11.61
CA PHE A 77 13.96 -2.65 -11.13
C PHE A 77 12.74 -1.73 -11.19
N ILE A 78 12.88 -0.45 -10.85
CA ILE A 78 11.78 0.52 -10.87
C ILE A 78 11.36 0.80 -12.31
N VAL A 79 12.30 0.98 -13.22
CA VAL A 79 12.00 1.26 -14.65
C VAL A 79 11.35 0.04 -15.32
N ILE A 80 11.94 -1.16 -15.13
CA ILE A 80 11.38 -2.40 -15.71
C ILE A 80 9.99 -2.68 -15.15
N SER A 81 9.78 -2.49 -13.85
CA SER A 81 8.45 -2.67 -13.27
C SER A 81 7.45 -1.60 -13.74
N SER A 82 7.87 -0.34 -13.91
CA SER A 82 7.00 0.70 -14.48
C SER A 82 6.58 0.38 -15.91
N LEU A 83 7.53 -0.13 -16.73
CA LEU A 83 7.23 -0.61 -18.07
C LEU A 83 6.28 -1.82 -18.05
N ALA A 84 6.56 -2.80 -17.20
CA ALA A 84 5.71 -3.99 -17.07
C ALA A 84 4.29 -3.62 -16.60
N ILE A 85 4.15 -2.74 -15.60
CA ILE A 85 2.85 -2.24 -15.12
C ILE A 85 2.10 -1.54 -16.25
N ALA A 86 2.78 -0.66 -17.00
CA ALA A 86 2.18 0.07 -18.10
C ALA A 86 1.64 -0.86 -19.19
N LEU A 87 2.47 -1.80 -19.66
CA LEU A 87 2.09 -2.75 -20.71
C LEU A 87 0.98 -3.71 -20.23
N LEU A 88 1.13 -4.27 -19.03
CA LEU A 88 0.15 -5.22 -18.48
C LEU A 88 -1.21 -4.54 -18.19
N PHE A 89 -1.22 -3.28 -17.78
CA PHE A 89 -2.46 -2.52 -17.62
C PHE A 89 -3.17 -2.34 -18.99
N GLY A 90 -2.43 -2.00 -20.04
CA GLY A 90 -2.98 -1.94 -21.40
C GLY A 90 -3.56 -3.29 -21.84
N VAL A 91 -2.84 -4.40 -21.58
CA VAL A 91 -3.32 -5.76 -21.88
C VAL A 91 -4.57 -6.09 -21.05
N ALA A 92 -4.61 -5.74 -19.76
CA ALA A 92 -5.80 -5.95 -18.92
C ALA A 92 -7.02 -5.24 -19.49
N CYS A 93 -6.90 -3.97 -19.91
CA CYS A 93 -7.98 -3.24 -20.56
C CYS A 93 -8.45 -3.92 -21.85
N GLN A 94 -7.52 -4.40 -22.70
CA GLN A 94 -7.87 -5.12 -23.93
C GLN A 94 -8.56 -6.46 -23.65
N LEU A 95 -8.17 -7.19 -22.62
CA LEU A 95 -8.84 -8.42 -22.21
C LEU A 95 -10.26 -8.15 -21.70
N VAL A 96 -10.45 -7.07 -20.92
CA VAL A 96 -11.79 -6.65 -20.47
C VAL A 96 -12.67 -6.28 -21.65
N LEU A 97 -12.13 -5.55 -22.65
CA LEU A 97 -12.85 -5.22 -23.89
C LEU A 97 -13.24 -6.48 -24.66
N ARG A 98 -12.31 -7.45 -24.83
CA ARG A 98 -12.61 -8.71 -25.52
C ARG A 98 -13.63 -9.54 -24.76
N LEU A 99 -13.54 -9.58 -23.42
CA LEU A 99 -14.52 -10.30 -22.60
C LEU A 99 -15.93 -9.70 -22.75
N ALA A 100 -16.04 -8.36 -22.81
CA ALA A 100 -17.30 -7.67 -23.04
C ALA A 100 -17.90 -8.01 -24.42
N THR A 101 -17.07 -8.08 -25.48
CA THR A 101 -17.54 -8.44 -26.83
C THR A 101 -17.83 -9.94 -26.98
N SER A 102 -17.08 -10.81 -26.31
CA SER A 102 -17.32 -12.26 -26.29
C SER A 102 -18.69 -12.59 -25.70
N MET A 103 -19.06 -11.93 -24.60
CA MET A 103 -20.39 -12.12 -24.00
C MET A 103 -21.54 -11.72 -24.92
N GLU A 104 -21.36 -10.69 -25.75
CA GLU A 104 -22.38 -10.29 -26.74
C GLU A 104 -22.55 -11.35 -27.86
N THR A 105 -21.45 -11.97 -28.28
CA THR A 105 -21.47 -12.94 -29.39
C THR A 105 -21.86 -14.35 -28.93
N SER A 106 -21.57 -14.72 -27.67
CA SER A 106 -21.81 -16.07 -27.12
C SER A 106 -23.12 -16.18 -26.33
N GLY A 107 -24.00 -15.17 -26.39
CA GLY A 107 -25.29 -15.21 -25.70
C GLY A 107 -25.19 -15.20 -24.15
N GLY A 108 -24.10 -14.71 -23.61
CA GLY A 108 -23.87 -14.59 -22.16
C GLY A 108 -22.91 -15.62 -21.56
N ASP A 109 -22.36 -16.54 -22.34
CA ASP A 109 -21.37 -17.50 -21.85
C ASP A 109 -20.02 -16.82 -21.55
N LEU A 110 -19.49 -17.10 -20.37
CA LEU A 110 -18.20 -16.57 -19.92
C LEU A 110 -17.03 -17.37 -20.54
N ASP A 111 -16.17 -16.69 -21.26
CA ASP A 111 -14.94 -17.28 -21.79
C ASP A 111 -13.91 -17.52 -20.67
N ALA A 112 -13.83 -18.77 -20.21
CA ALA A 112 -12.93 -19.18 -19.14
C ALA A 112 -11.44 -18.89 -19.44
N LEU A 113 -11.04 -18.94 -20.72
CA LEU A 113 -9.67 -18.63 -21.14
C LEU A 113 -9.36 -17.14 -20.93
N LEU A 114 -10.26 -16.24 -21.35
CA LEU A 114 -10.07 -14.81 -21.16
C LEU A 114 -10.03 -14.42 -19.69
N ILE A 115 -10.88 -15.05 -18.86
CA ILE A 115 -10.87 -14.84 -17.39
C ILE A 115 -9.55 -15.33 -16.80
N GLY A 116 -9.08 -16.53 -17.18
CA GLY A 116 -7.80 -17.06 -16.72
C GLY A 116 -6.61 -16.17 -17.11
N LEU A 117 -6.59 -15.67 -18.34
CA LEU A 117 -5.59 -14.70 -18.80
C LEU A 117 -5.66 -13.38 -18.03
N LEU A 118 -6.85 -12.88 -17.73
CA LEU A 118 -7.03 -11.65 -16.95
C LEU A 118 -6.48 -11.81 -15.52
N ILE A 119 -6.78 -12.92 -14.86
CA ILE A 119 -6.22 -13.26 -13.54
C ILE A 119 -4.68 -13.31 -13.60
N LEU A 120 -4.11 -13.96 -14.62
CA LEU A 120 -2.67 -14.04 -14.80
C LEU A 120 -2.04 -12.64 -15.00
N VAL A 121 -2.68 -11.76 -15.76
CA VAL A 121 -2.22 -10.39 -15.98
C VAL A 121 -2.25 -9.60 -14.67
N PHE A 122 -3.27 -9.72 -13.84
CA PHE A 122 -3.31 -9.05 -12.53
C PHE A 122 -2.26 -9.59 -11.56
N VAL A 123 -1.99 -10.90 -11.56
CA VAL A 123 -0.90 -11.52 -10.80
C VAL A 123 0.46 -10.97 -11.28
N ALA A 124 0.65 -10.81 -12.59
CA ALA A 124 1.86 -10.22 -13.16
C ALA A 124 2.01 -8.74 -12.79
N ILE A 125 0.93 -7.95 -12.80
CA ILE A 125 0.91 -6.56 -12.30
C ILE A 125 1.32 -6.53 -10.83
N GLY A 126 0.76 -7.40 -9.99
CA GLY A 126 1.13 -7.51 -8.58
C GLY A 126 2.61 -7.82 -8.37
N THR A 127 3.16 -8.71 -9.18
CA THR A 127 4.60 -9.04 -9.17
C THR A 127 5.46 -7.83 -9.58
N ALA A 128 5.05 -7.09 -10.60
CA ALA A 128 5.74 -5.87 -11.03
C ALA A 128 5.67 -4.77 -9.95
N ILE A 129 4.51 -4.57 -9.30
CA ILE A 129 4.35 -3.65 -8.17
C ILE A 129 5.25 -4.07 -6.99
N ALA A 130 5.35 -5.37 -6.72
CA ALA A 130 6.21 -5.90 -5.66
C ALA A 130 7.70 -5.61 -5.95
N ALA A 131 8.15 -5.84 -7.19
CA ALA A 131 9.52 -5.59 -7.61
C ALA A 131 9.89 -4.10 -7.54
N GLY A 132 9.09 -3.25 -8.21
CA GLY A 132 9.31 -1.81 -8.25
C GLY A 132 9.16 -1.16 -6.88
N GLY A 133 8.11 -1.49 -6.13
CA GLY A 133 7.84 -0.92 -4.82
C GLY A 133 8.91 -1.26 -3.78
N THR A 134 9.48 -2.46 -3.82
CA THR A 134 10.59 -2.85 -2.91
C THR A 134 11.88 -2.12 -3.27
N ALA A 135 12.25 -2.09 -4.57
CA ALA A 135 13.42 -1.36 -5.02
C ALA A 135 13.28 0.16 -4.77
N PHE A 136 12.07 0.71 -4.93
CA PHE A 136 11.75 2.10 -4.64
C PHE A 136 11.92 2.43 -3.14
N SER A 137 11.40 1.58 -2.25
CA SER A 137 11.58 1.75 -0.82
C SER A 137 13.06 1.69 -0.42
N ALA A 138 13.81 0.75 -1.01
CA ALA A 138 15.25 0.67 -0.79
C ALA A 138 15.99 1.92 -1.32
N LEU A 139 15.57 2.48 -2.46
CA LEU A 139 16.13 3.73 -3.00
C LEU A 139 15.89 4.92 -2.05
N ILE A 140 14.70 5.02 -1.44
CA ILE A 140 14.43 6.04 -0.41
C ILE A 140 15.42 5.88 0.75
N ALA A 141 15.59 4.65 1.27
CA ALA A 141 16.52 4.38 2.36
C ALA A 141 17.97 4.77 2.00
N ASP A 142 18.40 4.42 0.78
CA ASP A 142 19.76 4.68 0.26
C ASP A 142 20.00 6.20 0.03
N ARG A 143 18.93 7.03 -0.13
CA ARG A 143 19.01 8.45 -0.49
C ARG A 143 18.61 9.42 0.61
N THR A 144 18.17 8.93 1.77
CA THR A 144 17.69 9.74 2.88
C THR A 144 18.34 9.34 4.19
N THR A 145 18.65 10.33 5.02
CA THR A 145 19.07 10.12 6.41
C THR A 145 17.86 9.77 7.28
N GLU A 146 18.08 9.18 8.46
CA GLU A 146 17.01 8.82 9.39
C GLU A 146 16.14 10.01 9.79
N ALA A 147 16.75 11.17 10.00
CA ALA A 147 16.04 12.40 10.37
C ALA A 147 15.16 12.95 9.23
N GLU A 148 15.53 12.70 7.97
CA GLU A 148 14.78 13.20 6.80
C GLU A 148 13.65 12.27 6.38
N ARG A 149 13.72 10.97 6.69
CA ARG A 149 12.79 9.95 6.26
C ARG A 149 11.32 10.27 6.54
N PRO A 150 10.93 10.72 7.77
CA PRO A 150 9.53 11.01 8.04
C PRO A 150 8.93 12.03 7.10
N ARG A 151 9.68 13.11 6.81
CA ARG A 151 9.25 14.17 5.88
C ARG A 151 9.16 13.68 4.45
N VAL A 152 10.17 12.94 3.99
CA VAL A 152 10.19 12.38 2.62
C VAL A 152 9.04 11.39 2.44
N LEU A 153 8.79 10.52 3.41
CA LEU A 153 7.70 9.55 3.37
C LEU A 153 6.33 10.24 3.36
N SER A 154 6.12 11.31 4.15
CA SER A 154 4.88 12.09 4.11
C SER A 154 4.59 12.65 2.72
N VAL A 155 5.60 13.26 2.07
CA VAL A 155 5.44 13.80 0.72
C VAL A 155 5.17 12.69 -0.29
N VAL A 156 5.94 11.61 -0.25
CA VAL A 156 5.84 10.46 -1.16
C VAL A 156 4.47 9.79 -1.07
N TRP A 157 3.96 9.56 0.13
CA TRP A 157 2.63 8.97 0.34
C TRP A 157 1.51 9.98 0.09
N GLY A 158 1.73 11.27 0.37
CA GLY A 158 0.83 12.34 -0.05
C GLY A 158 0.65 12.38 -1.57
N MET A 159 1.73 12.17 -2.33
CA MET A 159 1.65 12.07 -3.80
C MET A 159 0.90 10.81 -4.27
N ARG A 160 0.89 9.72 -3.50
CA ARG A 160 0.03 8.57 -3.78
C ARG A 160 -1.45 8.94 -3.71
N LEU A 161 -1.87 9.68 -2.67
CA LEU A 161 -3.24 10.19 -2.55
C LEU A 161 -3.58 11.17 -3.68
N LEU A 162 -2.65 12.07 -4.02
CA LEU A 162 -2.82 12.94 -5.18
C LEU A 162 -2.99 12.13 -6.46
N GLY A 163 -2.27 11.01 -6.61
CA GLY A 163 -2.44 10.07 -7.72
C GLY A 163 -3.84 9.46 -7.77
N VAL A 164 -4.42 9.11 -6.61
CA VAL A 164 -5.81 8.64 -6.52
C VAL A 164 -6.79 9.72 -7.02
N LEU A 165 -6.61 10.97 -6.59
CA LEU A 165 -7.44 12.09 -7.05
C LEU A 165 -7.30 12.33 -8.55
N LEU A 166 -6.08 12.40 -9.07
CA LEU A 166 -5.82 12.60 -10.49
C LEU A 166 -6.33 11.43 -11.34
N GLY A 167 -6.23 10.20 -10.85
CA GLY A 167 -6.81 9.02 -11.49
C GLY A 167 -8.33 9.12 -11.60
N SER A 168 -9.00 9.59 -10.55
CA SER A 168 -10.46 9.82 -10.56
C SER A 168 -10.85 10.92 -11.55
N VAL A 169 -10.07 12.01 -11.61
CA VAL A 169 -10.28 13.09 -12.60
C VAL A 169 -10.07 12.56 -14.02
N LEU A 170 -9.02 11.76 -14.24
CA LEU A 170 -8.74 11.15 -15.54
C LEU A 170 -9.91 10.26 -16.01
N VAL A 171 -10.45 9.43 -15.13
CA VAL A 171 -11.64 8.63 -15.41
C VAL A 171 -12.81 9.54 -15.81
N ASN A 172 -13.11 10.57 -15.01
CA ASN A 172 -14.20 11.50 -15.32
C ASN A 172 -14.02 12.22 -16.67
N GLN A 173 -12.80 12.64 -17.01
CA GLN A 173 -12.53 13.31 -18.28
C GLN A 173 -12.66 12.37 -19.48
N VAL A 174 -12.20 11.12 -19.34
CA VAL A 174 -12.23 10.15 -20.45
C VAL A 174 -13.63 9.58 -20.67
N PHE A 175 -14.34 9.32 -19.59
CA PHE A 175 -15.71 8.80 -19.66
C PHE A 175 -16.76 9.91 -19.87
N GLY A 176 -16.50 11.16 -19.44
CA GLY A 176 -17.37 12.32 -19.65
C GLY A 176 -18.85 12.02 -19.33
N SER A 177 -19.72 12.17 -20.32
CA SER A 177 -21.15 11.84 -20.20
C SER A 177 -21.43 10.35 -19.95
N ALA A 178 -20.47 9.46 -20.20
CA ALA A 178 -20.58 8.03 -19.90
C ALA A 178 -20.52 7.71 -18.38
N CYS A 179 -20.23 8.70 -17.53
CA CYS A 179 -20.41 8.59 -16.08
C CYS A 179 -21.87 8.82 -15.63
N ALA A 180 -22.77 9.27 -16.52
CA ALA A 180 -24.19 9.36 -16.24
C ALA A 180 -24.80 7.96 -16.06
N ALA A 181 -25.84 7.85 -15.24
CA ALA A 181 -26.50 6.58 -14.94
C ALA A 181 -27.06 5.87 -16.21
N ASP A 182 -27.32 6.63 -17.27
CA ASP A 182 -27.87 6.16 -18.54
C ASP A 182 -26.83 6.06 -19.67
N ALA A 183 -25.53 5.98 -19.31
CA ALA A 183 -24.47 5.91 -20.31
C ALA A 183 -24.59 4.64 -21.17
N SER A 184 -24.55 4.81 -22.49
CA SER A 184 -24.54 3.67 -23.40
C SER A 184 -23.28 2.81 -23.17
N ARG A 185 -23.44 1.50 -23.18
CA ARG A 185 -22.33 0.53 -23.03
C ARG A 185 -21.21 0.79 -24.05
N THR A 186 -21.58 1.20 -25.27
CA THR A 186 -20.61 1.58 -26.32
C THR A 186 -19.73 2.75 -25.93
N ALA A 187 -20.28 3.77 -25.24
CA ALA A 187 -19.51 4.91 -24.74
C ALA A 187 -18.52 4.48 -23.63
N VAL A 188 -18.93 3.57 -22.77
CA VAL A 188 -18.08 3.00 -21.70
C VAL A 188 -16.91 2.22 -22.31
N LEU A 189 -17.16 1.36 -23.29
CA LEU A 189 -16.12 0.58 -23.97
C LEU A 189 -15.15 1.48 -24.77
N ALA A 190 -15.65 2.52 -25.43
CA ALA A 190 -14.82 3.52 -26.12
C ALA A 190 -13.93 4.30 -25.12
N GLY A 191 -14.45 4.64 -23.94
CA GLY A 191 -13.66 5.25 -22.86
C GLY A 191 -12.53 4.31 -22.38
N LEU A 192 -12.83 3.04 -22.16
CA LEU A 192 -11.84 2.04 -21.77
C LEU A 192 -10.75 1.86 -22.84
N GLN A 193 -11.14 1.87 -24.13
CA GLN A 193 -10.18 1.82 -25.24
C GLN A 193 -9.23 3.02 -25.22
N ARG A 194 -9.71 4.23 -24.97
CA ARG A 194 -8.86 5.43 -24.82
C ARG A 194 -7.90 5.31 -23.64
N LEU A 195 -8.40 4.85 -22.48
CA LEU A 195 -7.56 4.63 -21.29
C LEU A 195 -6.49 3.58 -21.52
N SER A 196 -6.78 2.51 -22.28
CA SER A 196 -5.81 1.46 -22.59
C SER A 196 -4.59 1.97 -23.36
N VAL A 197 -4.72 3.09 -24.06
CA VAL A 197 -3.63 3.72 -24.81
C VAL A 197 -2.94 4.82 -23.98
N VAL A 198 -3.71 5.74 -23.39
CA VAL A 198 -3.15 6.93 -22.70
C VAL A 198 -2.46 6.56 -21.38
N THR A 199 -3.11 5.73 -20.57
CA THR A 199 -2.62 5.42 -19.22
C THR A 199 -1.23 4.76 -19.19
N PRO A 200 -0.90 3.78 -20.05
CA PRO A 200 0.45 3.20 -20.09
C PRO A 200 1.57 4.23 -20.23
N PHE A 201 1.40 5.22 -21.10
CA PHE A 201 2.41 6.28 -21.28
C PHE A 201 2.54 7.17 -20.03
N VAL A 202 1.41 7.50 -19.38
CA VAL A 202 1.42 8.28 -18.14
C VAL A 202 2.13 7.51 -17.02
N LEU A 203 1.79 6.23 -16.80
CA LEU A 203 2.39 5.40 -15.77
C LEU A 203 3.90 5.21 -15.99
N LEU A 204 4.30 4.90 -17.24
CA LEU A 204 5.71 4.74 -17.58
C LEU A 204 6.48 6.06 -17.43
N GLY A 205 5.94 7.16 -17.95
CA GLY A 205 6.57 8.48 -17.88
C GLY A 205 6.80 8.92 -16.43
N LEU A 206 5.80 8.78 -15.56
CA LEU A 206 5.92 9.09 -14.13
C LEU A 206 6.93 8.17 -13.43
N GLY A 207 6.90 6.86 -13.73
CA GLY A 207 7.82 5.89 -13.16
C GLY A 207 9.28 6.17 -13.53
N VAL A 208 9.56 6.43 -14.80
CA VAL A 208 10.91 6.78 -15.27
C VAL A 208 11.35 8.13 -14.71
N ALA A 209 10.51 9.16 -14.75
CA ALA A 209 10.83 10.49 -14.25
C ALA A 209 11.17 10.48 -12.76
N SER A 210 10.57 9.56 -11.98
CA SER A 210 10.79 9.44 -10.53
C SER A 210 12.24 9.10 -10.19
N VAL A 211 12.92 8.30 -11.01
CA VAL A 211 14.24 7.72 -10.69
C VAL A 211 15.37 8.21 -11.60
N PHE A 212 15.05 8.87 -12.70
CA PHE A 212 16.06 9.33 -13.66
C PHE A 212 17.11 10.25 -13.00
N GLY A 213 18.38 9.82 -12.90
CA GLY A 213 19.45 10.58 -12.25
C GLY A 213 19.31 10.76 -10.72
N VAL A 214 18.43 10.00 -10.06
CA VAL A 214 18.28 10.03 -8.59
C VAL A 214 19.28 9.09 -7.92
N GLU A 215 19.46 7.88 -8.43
CA GLU A 215 20.43 6.94 -7.90
C GLU A 215 21.86 7.37 -8.27
N ARG A 216 22.77 7.38 -7.27
CA ARG A 216 24.19 7.69 -7.49
C ARG A 216 24.99 6.40 -7.43
N ARG A 217 26.00 6.28 -8.29
CA ARG A 217 26.99 5.21 -8.24
C ARG A 217 28.03 5.56 -7.17
N THR A 218 28.56 4.56 -6.47
CA THR A 218 29.61 4.79 -5.44
C THR A 218 30.92 5.29 -6.07
N THR A 219 31.13 5.04 -7.37
CA THR A 219 32.24 5.60 -8.13
C THR A 219 32.24 7.14 -8.23
N ASP A 220 31.06 7.77 -8.04
CA ASP A 220 30.93 9.25 -8.05
C ASP A 220 31.26 9.88 -6.68
N LEU A 221 31.44 9.05 -5.65
CA LEU A 221 31.96 9.45 -4.34
C LEU A 221 33.43 9.08 -4.33
N ILE A 222 34.33 10.06 -4.37
CA ILE A 222 35.75 9.87 -4.16
C ILE A 222 35.91 9.21 -2.79
N ALA A 223 36.07 7.88 -2.77
CA ALA A 223 36.44 7.18 -1.56
C ALA A 223 37.80 7.71 -1.11
N PRO A 224 38.02 8.06 0.18
CA PRO A 224 39.33 8.42 0.66
C PRO A 224 40.32 7.31 0.27
N VAL A 225 41.40 7.69 -0.39
CA VAL A 225 42.49 6.77 -0.78
C VAL A 225 42.96 6.06 0.48
N GLY A 226 42.78 4.73 0.55
CA GLY A 226 43.18 3.91 1.72
C GLY A 226 42.01 3.28 2.51
N SER A 227 40.77 3.54 2.17
CA SER A 227 39.66 2.76 2.71
C SER A 227 39.66 1.36 2.10
N PRO A 228 39.63 0.27 2.89
CA PRO A 228 39.44 -1.06 2.33
C PRO A 228 38.15 -1.08 1.48
N PRO A 229 38.12 -1.82 0.36
CA PRO A 229 36.90 -1.94 -0.44
C PRO A 229 35.77 -2.38 0.51
N PRO A 230 34.57 -1.74 0.41
CA PRO A 230 33.46 -2.14 1.25
C PRO A 230 33.26 -3.65 1.06
N ASP A 231 33.41 -4.42 2.14
CA ASP A 231 33.23 -5.86 2.14
C ASP A 231 31.99 -6.20 1.33
N VAL A 232 32.18 -6.92 0.22
CA VAL A 232 31.07 -7.41 -0.58
C VAL A 232 30.31 -8.36 0.31
N PRO A 233 29.09 -8.03 0.77
CA PRO A 233 28.37 -8.88 1.69
C PRO A 233 28.32 -10.29 1.11
N GLN A 234 28.76 -11.28 1.86
CA GLN A 234 28.69 -12.68 1.40
C GLN A 234 27.30 -12.99 0.85
N ARG A 235 27.27 -13.62 -0.30
CA ARG A 235 26.06 -13.91 -1.10
C ARG A 235 25.25 -15.02 -0.46
N LEU A 236 24.75 -14.82 0.78
CA LEU A 236 23.85 -15.76 1.43
C LEU A 236 22.63 -16.02 0.56
N ALA A 237 22.20 -17.29 0.50
CA ALA A 237 20.99 -17.65 -0.20
C ALA A 237 19.75 -17.13 0.56
N LEU A 238 18.67 -16.81 -0.16
CA LEU A 238 17.42 -16.31 0.43
C LEU A 238 16.89 -17.15 1.60
N PRO A 239 16.86 -18.51 1.53
CA PRO A 239 16.42 -19.34 2.65
C PRO A 239 17.24 -19.14 3.92
N GLN A 240 18.57 -19.00 3.79
CA GLN A 240 19.47 -18.79 4.92
C GLN A 240 19.20 -17.43 5.60
N LEU A 241 18.94 -16.39 4.81
CA LEU A 241 18.57 -15.07 5.33
C LEU A 241 17.24 -15.11 6.08
N LEU A 242 16.24 -15.82 5.57
CA LEU A 242 14.94 -15.99 6.22
C LEU A 242 15.05 -16.74 7.54
N LEU A 243 15.81 -17.84 7.58
CA LEU A 243 16.05 -18.60 8.81
C LEU A 243 16.75 -17.74 9.86
N LYS A 244 17.76 -16.96 9.48
CA LYS A 244 18.46 -16.05 10.38
C LYS A 244 17.58 -14.92 10.90
N LEU A 245 16.77 -14.32 10.04
CA LEU A 245 15.83 -13.27 10.46
C LEU A 245 14.82 -13.83 11.47
N ARG A 246 14.32 -15.06 11.25
CA ARG A 246 13.42 -15.76 12.19
C ARG A 246 14.04 -15.98 13.57
N SER A 247 15.36 -16.14 13.65
CA SER A 247 16.07 -16.32 14.93
C SER A 247 16.23 -15.02 15.73
N ILE A 248 15.89 -13.85 15.15
CA ILE A 248 15.97 -12.54 15.79
C ILE A 248 14.59 -12.18 16.38
N PRO A 249 14.42 -12.23 17.73
CA PRO A 249 13.10 -12.00 18.34
C PRO A 249 12.49 -10.64 18.03
N GLN A 250 13.33 -9.61 17.86
CA GLN A 250 12.88 -8.25 17.51
C GLN A 250 12.28 -8.16 16.10
N ALA A 251 12.75 -8.97 15.14
CA ALA A 251 12.18 -9.04 13.80
C ALA A 251 10.73 -9.53 13.84
N GLY A 252 10.47 -10.62 14.58
CA GLY A 252 9.11 -11.16 14.75
C GLY A 252 8.19 -10.19 15.50
N ARG A 253 8.69 -9.52 16.54
CA ARG A 253 7.93 -8.50 17.30
C ARG A 253 7.56 -7.32 16.41
N PHE A 254 8.51 -6.81 15.64
CA PHE A 254 8.27 -5.71 14.73
C PHE A 254 7.26 -6.09 13.64
N LEU A 255 7.42 -7.27 13.02
CA LEU A 255 6.47 -7.78 12.04
C LEU A 255 5.06 -7.89 12.62
N GLY A 256 4.92 -8.41 13.83
CA GLY A 256 3.64 -8.50 14.54
C GLY A 256 3.00 -7.13 14.77
N VAL A 257 3.77 -6.15 15.24
CA VAL A 257 3.30 -4.76 15.41
C VAL A 257 2.88 -4.16 14.08
N LEU A 258 3.69 -4.30 13.03
CA LEU A 258 3.39 -3.78 11.70
C LEU A 258 2.12 -4.40 11.13
N CYS A 259 1.98 -5.72 11.22
CA CYS A 259 0.81 -6.45 10.75
C CYS A 259 -0.46 -6.02 11.50
N LEU A 260 -0.39 -5.90 12.81
CA LEU A 260 -1.55 -5.53 13.63
C LEU A 260 -1.98 -4.07 13.39
N PHE A 261 -1.03 -3.12 13.28
CA PHE A 261 -1.35 -1.74 12.88
C PHE A 261 -1.99 -1.69 11.49
N THR A 262 -1.40 -2.39 10.52
CA THR A 262 -1.90 -2.41 9.15
C THR A 262 -3.29 -3.02 9.09
N PHE A 263 -3.50 -4.15 9.76
CA PHE A 263 -4.81 -4.80 9.86
C PHE A 263 -5.85 -3.83 10.44
N SER A 264 -5.52 -3.15 11.55
CA SER A 264 -6.41 -2.18 12.17
C SER A 264 -6.73 -0.99 11.25
N MET A 265 -5.76 -0.49 10.49
CA MET A 265 -5.97 0.63 9.58
C MET A 265 -6.94 0.31 8.44
N PHE A 266 -6.87 -0.91 7.89
CA PHE A 266 -7.63 -1.28 6.68
C PHE A 266 -8.92 -2.06 6.96
N LEU A 267 -9.17 -2.46 8.21
CA LEU A 267 -10.41 -3.17 8.57
C LEU A 267 -11.67 -2.34 8.29
N ASN A 268 -11.54 -1.01 8.33
CA ASN A 268 -12.62 -0.06 8.11
C ASN A 268 -13.07 0.07 6.65
N ASP A 269 -12.24 -0.33 5.69
CA ASP A 269 -12.49 -0.10 4.25
C ASP A 269 -13.80 -0.75 3.76
N ALA A 270 -14.16 -1.92 4.32
CA ALA A 270 -15.37 -2.64 3.95
C ALA A 270 -16.59 -2.28 4.83
N VAL A 271 -16.43 -1.46 5.88
CA VAL A 271 -17.43 -1.29 6.95
C VAL A 271 -18.02 0.11 7.00
N LEU A 272 -17.24 1.14 6.67
CA LEU A 272 -17.65 2.54 6.89
C LEU A 272 -18.83 2.98 6.02
N GLU A 273 -18.81 2.71 4.72
CA GLU A 273 -19.91 3.12 3.84
C GLU A 273 -21.22 2.39 4.19
N PRO A 274 -21.21 1.05 4.37
CA PRO A 274 -22.39 0.34 4.86
C PRO A 274 -22.88 0.84 6.22
N TYR A 275 -21.98 1.22 7.14
CA TYR A 275 -22.37 1.83 8.43
C TYR A 275 -23.14 3.13 8.26
N GLY A 276 -22.64 4.03 7.40
CA GLY A 276 -23.32 5.29 7.07
C GLY A 276 -24.71 5.08 6.46
N ALA A 277 -24.83 4.09 5.58
CA ALA A 277 -26.10 3.76 4.94
C ALA A 277 -27.08 3.09 5.92
N ALA A 278 -26.62 2.06 6.66
CA ALA A 278 -27.50 1.23 7.50
C ALA A 278 -27.95 1.94 8.80
N VAL A 279 -27.05 2.70 9.43
CA VAL A 279 -27.33 3.32 10.73
C VAL A 279 -27.91 4.73 10.59
N PHE A 280 -27.45 5.51 9.61
CA PHE A 280 -27.87 6.91 9.44
C PHE A 280 -28.80 7.14 8.24
N GLY A 281 -29.13 6.10 7.45
CA GLY A 281 -29.95 6.26 6.25
C GLY A 281 -29.33 7.15 5.18
N MET A 282 -27.98 7.24 5.15
CA MET A 282 -27.28 8.13 4.22
C MET A 282 -27.40 7.61 2.79
N SER A 283 -27.57 8.53 1.82
CA SER A 283 -27.54 8.22 0.39
C SER A 283 -26.12 7.79 -0.03
N VAL A 284 -25.99 7.12 -1.19
CA VAL A 284 -24.71 6.68 -1.74
C VAL A 284 -23.72 7.84 -1.87
N CYS A 285 -24.15 9.00 -2.37
CA CYS A 285 -23.29 10.18 -2.48
C CYS A 285 -22.84 10.69 -1.09
N ALA A 286 -23.70 10.62 -0.08
CA ALA A 286 -23.39 11.06 1.26
C ALA A 286 -22.39 10.10 1.95
N THR A 287 -22.53 8.78 1.78
CA THR A 287 -21.57 7.78 2.30
C THR A 287 -20.21 7.90 1.61
N THR A 288 -20.19 8.09 0.28
CA THR A 288 -18.94 8.30 -0.47
C THR A 288 -18.23 9.58 0.00
N SER A 289 -18.96 10.62 0.42
CA SER A 289 -18.33 11.84 0.98
C SER A 289 -17.54 11.57 2.27
N LEU A 290 -17.84 10.51 3.02
CA LEU A 290 -17.07 10.10 4.20
C LEU A 290 -15.65 9.69 3.82
N ASN A 291 -15.45 9.02 2.67
CA ASN A 291 -14.12 8.67 2.18
C ASN A 291 -13.28 9.90 1.82
N VAL A 292 -13.93 10.98 1.35
CA VAL A 292 -13.25 12.26 1.12
C VAL A 292 -12.75 12.86 2.44
N LEU A 293 -13.55 12.79 3.50
CA LEU A 293 -13.13 13.25 4.83
C LEU A 293 -11.97 12.42 5.39
N ILE A 294 -12.00 11.08 5.21
CA ILE A 294 -10.86 10.22 5.56
C ILE A 294 -9.61 10.66 4.78
N ALA A 295 -9.71 10.85 3.47
CA ALA A 295 -8.57 11.21 2.63
C ALA A 295 -7.96 12.57 3.03
N LEU A 296 -8.80 13.57 3.30
CA LEU A 296 -8.34 14.88 3.78
C LEU A 296 -7.68 14.79 5.17
N GLY A 297 -8.31 14.07 6.10
CA GLY A 297 -7.73 13.78 7.41
C GLY A 297 -6.40 13.04 7.29
N PHE A 298 -6.35 11.99 6.48
CA PHE A 298 -5.14 11.21 6.25
C PHE A 298 -3.99 12.06 5.69
N PHE A 299 -4.27 12.93 4.73
CA PHE A 299 -3.29 13.86 4.19
C PHE A 299 -2.76 14.81 5.27
N GLY A 300 -3.68 15.38 6.09
CA GLY A 300 -3.32 16.20 7.24
C GLY A 300 -2.47 15.44 8.28
N GLY A 301 -2.82 14.19 8.56
CA GLY A 301 -2.08 13.31 9.49
C GLY A 301 -0.69 12.95 9.00
N LEU A 302 -0.52 12.68 7.69
CA LEU A 302 0.80 12.50 7.09
C LEU A 302 1.68 13.74 7.26
N GLY A 303 1.13 14.93 6.96
CA GLY A 303 1.83 16.20 7.13
C GLY A 303 2.21 16.46 8.60
N LEU A 304 1.22 16.38 9.50
CA LEU A 304 1.43 16.60 10.93
C LEU A 304 2.50 15.68 11.51
N SER A 305 2.44 14.39 11.20
CA SER A 305 3.40 13.40 11.70
C SER A 305 4.79 13.58 11.11
N GLY A 306 4.90 13.82 9.80
CA GLY A 306 6.18 13.86 9.10
C GLY A 306 6.98 15.14 9.32
N PHE A 307 6.29 16.29 9.48
CA PHE A 307 6.97 17.57 9.63
C PHE A 307 7.08 18.05 11.07
N TRP A 308 6.31 17.45 12.00
CA TRP A 308 6.27 17.98 13.35
C TRP A 308 6.32 16.90 14.44
N LEU A 309 5.43 15.90 14.42
CA LEU A 309 5.23 14.99 15.55
C LEU A 309 6.39 14.02 15.74
N ILE A 310 6.85 13.38 14.65
CA ILE A 310 7.94 12.39 14.71
C ILE A 310 9.25 13.03 15.17
N GLU A 311 9.53 14.27 14.77
CA GLU A 311 10.73 14.97 15.19
C GLU A 311 10.74 15.32 16.68
N ARG A 312 9.56 15.60 17.26
CA ARG A 312 9.44 15.98 18.67
C ARG A 312 9.36 14.82 19.63
N VAL A 313 8.59 13.79 19.28
CA VAL A 313 8.30 12.69 20.21
C VAL A 313 8.85 11.35 19.76
N GLY A 314 9.36 11.23 18.55
CA GLY A 314 9.92 10.01 17.98
C GLY A 314 8.87 9.07 17.37
N ASN A 315 9.32 8.12 16.53
CA ASN A 315 8.45 7.24 15.74
C ASN A 315 7.49 6.39 16.60
N ILE A 316 8.03 5.73 17.63
CA ILE A 316 7.24 4.80 18.48
C ILE A 316 6.13 5.54 19.22
N ARG A 317 6.44 6.70 19.79
CA ARG A 317 5.44 7.50 20.50
C ARG A 317 4.39 8.06 19.53
N THR A 318 4.81 8.49 18.34
CA THR A 318 3.89 8.95 17.29
C THR A 318 2.93 7.84 16.87
N ALA A 319 3.40 6.61 16.69
CA ALA A 319 2.54 5.47 16.38
C ALA A 319 1.51 5.22 17.48
N ARG A 320 1.89 5.32 18.75
CA ARG A 320 0.96 5.20 19.90
C ARG A 320 -0.08 6.31 19.93
N VAL A 321 0.36 7.56 19.73
CA VAL A 321 -0.57 8.71 19.67
C VAL A 321 -1.59 8.50 18.56
N GLY A 322 -1.14 8.10 17.36
CA GLY A 322 -2.03 7.80 16.25
C GLY A 322 -3.03 6.68 16.58
N ALA A 323 -2.58 5.60 17.22
CA ALA A 323 -3.45 4.49 17.63
C ALA A 323 -4.52 4.90 18.65
N VAL A 324 -4.13 5.70 19.65
CA VAL A 324 -5.07 6.21 20.66
C VAL A 324 -6.09 7.16 19.99
N LEU A 325 -5.65 8.05 19.13
CA LEU A 325 -6.54 8.93 18.37
C LEU A 325 -7.50 8.13 17.46
N ALA A 326 -7.02 7.04 16.82
CA ALA A 326 -7.86 6.16 16.03
C ALA A 326 -8.93 5.47 16.89
N ALA A 327 -8.55 4.95 18.06
CA ALA A 327 -9.49 4.35 18.99
C ALA A 327 -10.53 5.36 19.49
N LEU A 328 -10.13 6.58 19.82
CA LEU A 328 -11.05 7.66 20.18
C LEU A 328 -12.01 8.03 19.03
N ALA A 329 -11.50 8.11 17.81
CA ALA A 329 -12.32 8.41 16.64
C ALA A 329 -13.37 7.31 16.39
N LEU A 330 -13.00 6.03 16.52
CA LEU A 330 -13.94 4.90 16.42
C LEU A 330 -14.99 4.93 17.53
N MET A 331 -14.61 5.28 18.75
CA MET A 331 -15.56 5.47 19.85
C MET A 331 -16.53 6.61 19.56
N LEU A 332 -16.05 7.73 19.01
CA LEU A 332 -16.90 8.84 18.58
C LEU A 332 -17.83 8.46 17.43
N MET A 333 -17.40 7.59 16.50
CA MET A 333 -18.27 7.05 15.44
C MET A 333 -19.41 6.24 16.04
N LEU A 334 -19.14 5.39 17.04
CA LEU A 334 -20.18 4.63 17.74
C LEU A 334 -21.14 5.55 18.49
N TRP A 335 -20.60 6.56 19.17
CA TRP A 335 -21.46 7.54 19.85
C TRP A 335 -22.33 8.30 18.87
N ALA A 336 -21.76 8.74 17.73
CA ALA A 336 -22.54 9.39 16.67
C ALA A 336 -23.70 8.50 16.18
N GLY A 337 -23.50 7.17 16.08
CA GLY A 337 -24.55 6.23 15.72
C GLY A 337 -25.63 6.09 16.78
N ALA A 338 -25.25 6.08 18.05
CA ALA A 338 -26.20 6.05 19.15
C ALA A 338 -27.07 7.33 19.23
N ASP A 339 -26.46 8.49 18.98
CA ASP A 339 -27.08 9.81 18.98
C ASP A 339 -27.69 10.21 17.62
N GLN A 340 -27.55 9.37 16.58
CA GLN A 340 -28.00 9.64 15.21
C GLN A 340 -27.47 10.95 14.62
N SER A 341 -26.32 11.41 15.11
CA SER A 341 -25.72 12.71 14.77
C SER A 341 -24.78 12.62 13.57
N ILE A 342 -25.26 13.00 12.38
CA ILE A 342 -24.44 13.06 11.14
C ILE A 342 -23.25 14.03 11.28
N PRO A 343 -23.39 15.23 11.88
CA PRO A 343 -22.24 16.12 12.07
C PRO A 343 -21.14 15.49 12.92
N LEU A 344 -21.50 14.80 14.01
CA LEU A 344 -20.54 14.10 14.87
C LEU A 344 -19.86 12.95 14.12
N LEU A 345 -20.63 12.18 13.32
CA LEU A 345 -20.07 11.13 12.45
C LEU A 345 -18.99 11.71 11.51
N ARG A 346 -19.29 12.81 10.81
CA ARG A 346 -18.36 13.45 9.88
C ARG A 346 -17.08 13.92 10.58
N ALA A 347 -17.22 14.53 11.76
CA ALA A 347 -16.07 14.95 12.56
C ALA A 347 -15.23 13.75 13.02
N ALA A 348 -15.86 12.68 13.50
CA ALA A 348 -15.20 11.44 13.92
C ALA A 348 -14.47 10.75 12.76
N VAL A 349 -15.08 10.70 11.57
CA VAL A 349 -14.47 10.15 10.34
C VAL A 349 -13.25 10.97 9.91
N GLY A 350 -13.33 12.31 9.98
CA GLY A 350 -12.18 13.18 9.70
C GLY A 350 -11.03 12.97 10.69
N LEU A 351 -11.35 12.85 12.00
CA LEU A 351 -10.38 12.53 13.05
C LEU A 351 -9.76 11.13 12.84
N PHE A 352 -10.56 10.15 12.44
CA PHE A 352 -10.08 8.82 12.09
C PHE A 352 -9.09 8.89 10.93
N GLY A 353 -9.44 9.59 9.84
CA GLY A 353 -8.53 9.81 8.71
C GLY A 353 -7.20 10.43 9.16
N LEU A 354 -7.23 11.47 10.00
CA LEU A 354 -6.02 12.10 10.55
C LEU A 354 -5.18 11.09 11.34
N SER A 355 -5.80 10.30 12.19
CA SER A 355 -5.12 9.28 12.99
C SER A 355 -4.49 8.19 12.12
N LEU A 356 -5.17 7.77 11.05
CA LEU A 356 -4.62 6.83 10.06
C LEU A 356 -3.37 7.39 9.39
N GLY A 357 -3.37 8.68 8.99
CA GLY A 357 -2.21 9.35 8.40
C GLY A 357 -1.01 9.38 9.36
N VAL A 358 -1.26 9.66 10.65
CA VAL A 358 -0.24 9.64 11.71
C VAL A 358 0.32 8.22 11.90
N CYS A 359 -0.53 7.21 12.03
CA CYS A 359 -0.13 5.81 12.17
C CYS A 359 0.67 5.33 10.95
N MET A 360 0.18 5.62 9.74
CA MET A 360 0.80 5.17 8.50
C MET A 360 2.24 5.70 8.37
N ASN A 361 2.44 7.01 8.58
CA ASN A 361 3.77 7.60 8.49
C ASN A 361 4.72 7.07 9.57
N ALA A 362 4.24 6.90 10.79
CA ALA A 362 5.03 6.31 11.88
C ALA A 362 5.42 4.86 11.60
N CYS A 363 4.47 4.02 11.12
CA CYS A 363 4.75 2.63 10.75
C CYS A 363 5.74 2.52 9.59
N LEU A 364 5.58 3.35 8.56
CA LEU A 364 6.52 3.40 7.43
C LEU A 364 7.91 3.80 7.89
N THR A 365 8.02 4.85 8.72
CA THR A 365 9.32 5.30 9.25
C THR A 365 9.96 4.21 10.13
N LEU A 366 9.17 3.48 10.92
CA LEU A 366 9.64 2.33 11.67
C LEU A 366 10.16 1.20 10.76
N MET A 367 9.49 0.90 9.65
CA MET A 367 10.00 -0.07 8.66
C MET A 367 11.42 0.28 8.22
N PHE A 368 11.71 1.56 7.99
CA PHE A 368 13.04 2.03 7.62
C PHE A 368 14.03 2.04 8.81
N SER A 369 13.56 2.07 10.05
CA SER A 369 14.40 1.95 11.24
C SER A 369 14.86 0.52 11.49
N PHE A 370 14.04 -0.46 11.05
CA PHE A 370 14.35 -1.89 11.16
C PHE A 370 15.02 -2.43 9.87
N VAL A 371 16.03 -1.71 9.37
CA VAL A 371 16.86 -2.14 8.24
C VAL A 371 18.35 -2.06 8.58
N GLU A 372 19.14 -2.82 7.83
CA GLU A 372 20.60 -2.83 7.92
C GLU A 372 21.22 -2.43 6.56
N PRO A 373 22.30 -1.63 6.56
CA PRO A 373 23.05 -1.35 5.35
C PRO A 373 23.52 -2.63 4.64
N GLY A 374 23.40 -2.66 3.32
CA GLY A 374 23.73 -3.84 2.52
C GLY A 374 22.59 -4.86 2.33
N ARG A 375 21.54 -4.83 3.21
CA ARG A 375 20.37 -5.72 3.13
C ARG A 375 19.05 -4.97 3.17
N THR A 376 19.10 -3.70 2.87
CA THR A 376 17.94 -2.78 2.92
C THR A 376 16.77 -3.26 2.09
N GLY A 377 17.02 -3.71 0.85
CA GLY A 377 15.97 -4.19 -0.04
C GLY A 377 15.31 -5.48 0.48
N PHE A 378 16.09 -6.43 0.98
CA PHE A 378 15.58 -7.68 1.54
C PHE A 378 14.67 -7.42 2.76
N LEU A 379 15.14 -6.63 3.73
CA LEU A 379 14.36 -6.34 4.95
C LEU A 379 13.09 -5.54 4.62
N LEU A 380 13.18 -4.48 3.82
CA LEU A 380 12.01 -3.73 3.38
C LEU A 380 11.05 -4.59 2.53
N GLY A 381 11.58 -5.56 1.80
CA GLY A 381 10.77 -6.56 1.09
C GLY A 381 9.92 -7.41 2.03
N ILE A 382 10.50 -7.90 3.14
CA ILE A 382 9.78 -8.69 4.15
C ILE A 382 8.74 -7.82 4.88
N TRP A 383 9.13 -6.63 5.32
CA TRP A 383 8.19 -5.72 5.98
C TRP A 383 7.05 -5.32 5.04
N GLY A 384 7.36 -5.04 3.76
CA GLY A 384 6.38 -4.74 2.73
C GLY A 384 5.45 -5.91 2.39
N ALA A 385 5.92 -7.17 2.49
CA ALA A 385 5.09 -8.35 2.36
C ALA A 385 4.10 -8.46 3.53
N GLY A 386 4.59 -8.30 4.77
CA GLY A 386 3.73 -8.27 5.97
C GLY A 386 2.64 -7.21 5.87
N TYR A 387 2.99 -6.00 5.44
CA TYR A 387 2.04 -4.92 5.18
C TYR A 387 0.98 -5.33 4.14
N ALA A 388 1.39 -5.86 2.99
CA ALA A 388 0.46 -6.22 1.91
C ALA A 388 -0.53 -7.31 2.31
N TYR A 389 -0.06 -8.37 2.99
CA TYR A 389 -0.94 -9.45 3.47
C TYR A 389 -1.89 -8.97 4.57
N SER A 390 -1.41 -8.12 5.48
CA SER A 390 -2.28 -7.59 6.54
C SER A 390 -3.36 -6.66 6.00
N CYS A 391 -3.04 -5.86 4.98
CA CYS A 391 -4.01 -5.04 4.28
C CYS A 391 -5.09 -5.91 3.60
N GLY A 392 -4.68 -6.91 2.81
CA GLY A 392 -5.61 -7.83 2.14
C GLY A 392 -6.49 -8.61 3.12
N LEU A 393 -5.89 -9.12 4.20
CA LEU A 393 -6.63 -9.84 5.25
C LEU A 393 -7.65 -8.93 5.93
N ALA A 394 -7.29 -7.68 6.25
CA ALA A 394 -8.18 -6.73 6.89
C ALA A 394 -9.41 -6.44 6.03
N THR A 395 -9.21 -6.15 4.74
CA THR A 395 -10.31 -5.86 3.81
C THR A 395 -11.27 -7.05 3.69
N ILE A 396 -10.74 -8.28 3.56
CA ILE A 396 -11.57 -9.49 3.49
C ILE A 396 -12.28 -9.74 4.83
N SER A 397 -11.57 -9.57 5.95
CA SER A 397 -12.11 -9.83 7.28
C SER A 397 -13.20 -8.84 7.67
N GLY A 398 -13.15 -7.57 7.22
CA GLY A 398 -14.11 -6.54 7.60
C GLY A 398 -15.56 -6.94 7.30
N GLY A 399 -15.83 -7.40 6.08
CA GLY A 399 -17.14 -7.89 5.68
C GLY A 399 -17.55 -9.18 6.40
N GLY A 400 -16.61 -10.14 6.53
CA GLY A 400 -16.86 -11.41 7.22
C GLY A 400 -17.15 -11.23 8.71
N LEU A 401 -16.42 -10.36 9.39
CA LEU A 401 -16.66 -10.02 10.80
C LEU A 401 -18.01 -9.32 11.01
N LEU A 402 -18.39 -8.43 10.10
CA LEU A 402 -19.71 -7.80 10.16
C LEU A 402 -20.82 -8.83 10.10
N THR A 403 -20.75 -9.78 9.15
CA THR A 403 -21.71 -10.87 9.03
C THR A 403 -21.75 -11.76 10.29
N LEU A 404 -20.57 -12.06 10.84
CA LEU A 404 -20.44 -12.86 12.05
C LEU A 404 -21.07 -12.16 13.27
N PHE A 405 -20.77 -10.88 13.49
CA PHE A 405 -21.34 -10.10 14.59
C PHE A 405 -22.84 -9.87 14.41
N GLN A 406 -23.33 -9.72 13.17
CA GLN A 406 -24.75 -9.61 12.87
C GLN A 406 -25.50 -10.89 13.25
N ALA A 407 -24.96 -12.06 12.90
CA ALA A 407 -25.52 -13.34 13.30
C ALA A 407 -25.50 -13.53 14.81
N TRP A 408 -24.43 -13.08 15.49
CA TRP A 408 -24.30 -13.21 16.95
C TRP A 408 -25.24 -12.28 17.72
N ASN A 409 -25.49 -11.06 17.22
CA ASN A 409 -26.37 -10.07 17.85
C ASN A 409 -27.86 -10.22 17.44
N GLY A 410 -28.27 -11.37 16.92
CA GLY A 410 -29.67 -11.61 16.55
C GLY A 410 -30.22 -10.71 15.44
N GLY A 411 -29.33 -10.21 14.56
CA GLY A 411 -29.69 -9.35 13.44
C GLY A 411 -29.59 -7.85 13.72
N ASP A 412 -29.24 -7.44 14.94
CA ASP A 412 -28.99 -6.02 15.22
C ASP A 412 -27.79 -5.48 14.46
N LEU A 413 -28.06 -4.59 13.50
CA LEU A 413 -27.04 -3.97 12.65
C LEU A 413 -26.14 -3.04 13.44
N PHE A 414 -26.68 -2.21 14.32
CA PHE A 414 -25.88 -1.26 15.10
C PHE A 414 -24.89 -1.99 16.02
N GLY A 415 -25.35 -3.04 16.72
CA GLY A 415 -24.48 -3.88 17.53
C GLY A 415 -23.43 -4.63 16.73
N ALA A 416 -23.76 -5.05 15.51
CA ALA A 416 -22.80 -5.71 14.61
C ALA A 416 -21.66 -4.76 14.18
N TYR A 417 -21.97 -3.54 13.78
CA TYR A 417 -20.95 -2.51 13.49
C TYR A 417 -20.16 -2.15 14.74
N GLY A 418 -20.83 -2.06 15.89
CA GLY A 418 -20.19 -1.84 17.19
C GLY A 418 -19.15 -2.90 17.51
N GLY A 419 -19.43 -4.18 17.24
CA GLY A 419 -18.51 -5.28 17.40
C GLY A 419 -17.25 -5.15 16.52
N VAL A 420 -17.41 -4.77 15.25
CA VAL A 420 -16.28 -4.56 14.33
C VAL A 420 -15.42 -3.38 14.80
N PHE A 421 -16.01 -2.24 15.14
CA PHE A 421 -15.27 -1.06 15.62
C PHE A 421 -14.60 -1.33 16.98
N ALA A 422 -15.23 -2.06 17.88
CA ALA A 422 -14.62 -2.48 19.15
C ALA A 422 -13.38 -3.37 18.92
N LEU A 423 -13.49 -4.36 18.02
CA LEU A 423 -12.35 -5.20 17.64
C LEU A 423 -11.22 -4.34 17.04
N GLN A 424 -11.56 -3.40 16.17
CA GLN A 424 -10.62 -2.49 15.54
C GLN A 424 -9.90 -1.62 16.59
N MET A 425 -10.62 -1.08 17.59
CA MET A 425 -10.03 -0.36 18.72
C MET A 425 -9.06 -1.23 19.51
N VAL A 426 -9.47 -2.46 19.85
CA VAL A 426 -8.62 -3.42 20.57
C VAL A 426 -7.35 -3.71 19.78
N CYS A 427 -7.43 -3.88 18.46
CA CYS A 427 -6.27 -4.09 17.59
C CYS A 427 -5.33 -2.87 17.59
N PHE A 428 -5.84 -1.64 17.48
CA PHE A 428 -5.02 -0.42 17.56
C PHE A 428 -4.31 -0.29 18.90
N LEU A 429 -5.04 -0.46 20.01
CA LEU A 429 -4.49 -0.38 21.35
C LEU A 429 -3.50 -1.52 21.63
N GLY A 430 -3.80 -2.73 21.18
CA GLY A 430 -2.90 -3.88 21.24
C GLY A 430 -1.59 -3.63 20.49
N ALA A 431 -1.68 -3.11 19.27
CA ALA A 431 -0.49 -2.73 18.50
C ALA A 431 0.32 -1.65 19.21
N ALA A 432 -0.33 -0.63 19.77
CA ALA A 432 0.32 0.42 20.56
C ALA A 432 1.03 -0.15 21.79
N LEU A 433 0.42 -1.06 22.52
CA LEU A 433 1.03 -1.74 23.67
C LEU A 433 2.23 -2.59 23.25
N MET A 434 2.12 -3.34 22.15
CA MET A 434 3.24 -4.16 21.65
C MET A 434 4.46 -3.32 21.29
N THR A 435 4.30 -2.04 20.91
CA THR A 435 5.43 -1.15 20.60
C THR A 435 6.36 -0.91 21.80
N HIS A 436 5.91 -1.13 23.06
CA HIS A 436 6.78 -1.04 24.25
C HIS A 436 7.91 -2.05 24.25
N ARG A 437 7.73 -3.16 23.54
CA ARG A 437 8.71 -4.25 23.45
C ARG A 437 9.64 -4.13 22.24
N LEU A 438 9.52 -3.04 21.47
CA LEU A 438 10.37 -2.79 20.32
C LEU A 438 11.68 -2.12 20.75
N ASP A 439 12.78 -2.76 20.39
CA ASP A 439 14.14 -2.25 20.56
C ASP A 439 14.84 -2.21 19.21
N VAL A 440 14.90 -0.99 18.63
CA VAL A 440 15.51 -0.74 17.33
C VAL A 440 17.03 -0.90 17.40
N VAL A 441 17.65 -0.44 18.49
CA VAL A 441 19.11 -0.50 18.66
C VAL A 441 19.54 -1.95 18.80
N GLY A 442 18.91 -2.69 19.71
CA GLY A 442 19.20 -4.11 19.90
C GLY A 442 18.88 -4.97 18.68
N PHE A 443 17.92 -4.57 17.83
CA PHE A 443 17.71 -5.22 16.52
C PHE A 443 18.92 -5.04 15.61
N ARG A 444 19.40 -3.79 15.45
CA ARG A 444 20.52 -3.46 14.56
C ARG A 444 21.82 -4.13 15.00
N GLU A 445 22.10 -4.13 16.29
CA GLU A 445 23.27 -4.81 16.86
C GLU A 445 23.22 -6.32 16.61
N LYS A 446 22.07 -6.96 16.91
CA LYS A 446 21.92 -8.41 16.70
C LYS A 446 21.95 -8.81 15.23
N VAL A 447 21.36 -8.01 14.35
CA VAL A 447 21.45 -8.24 12.90
C VAL A 447 22.91 -8.14 12.46
N LYS A 448 23.65 -7.12 12.90
CA LYS A 448 25.07 -6.95 12.59
C LYS A 448 25.89 -8.13 13.10
N THR A 449 25.79 -8.50 14.36
CA THR A 449 26.54 -9.61 14.98
C THR A 449 26.24 -10.95 14.32
N ARG A 450 24.96 -11.30 14.17
CA ARG A 450 24.53 -12.57 13.55
C ARG A 450 24.94 -12.71 12.09
N PHE A 451 25.07 -11.59 11.39
CA PHE A 451 25.53 -11.60 10.01
C PHE A 451 27.06 -11.55 9.90
N CYS A 452 27.79 -11.06 10.92
CA CYS A 452 29.26 -11.15 11.01
C CYS A 452 29.74 -12.55 11.43
N GLU A 453 29.09 -13.22 12.37
CA GLU A 453 29.39 -14.61 12.78
C GLU A 453 29.41 -15.60 11.62
N VAL A 454 28.67 -15.31 10.56
CA VAL A 454 28.65 -16.13 9.33
C VAL A 454 29.78 -15.79 8.38
N MET A 455 30.34 -14.60 8.47
CA MET A 455 31.54 -14.27 7.71
C MET A 455 32.77 -14.99 8.27
N GLU A 456 32.83 -15.18 9.59
CA GLU A 456 33.92 -15.93 10.24
C GLU A 456 33.83 -17.44 9.97
N MET A 457 32.62 -18.04 10.04
CA MET A 457 32.42 -19.47 9.74
C MET A 457 32.53 -19.88 8.27
N ALA A 458 32.62 -18.94 7.35
CA ALA A 458 32.74 -19.22 5.91
C ALA A 458 34.15 -18.93 5.40
N VAL A 459 35.05 -18.47 6.25
CA VAL A 459 36.49 -18.26 5.97
C VAL A 459 37.32 -19.46 6.45
N ASP A 460 36.76 -20.29 7.37
CA ASP A 460 37.27 -21.59 7.75
C ASP A 460 36.70 -22.71 6.84
#